data_97216b9fcd0790d5de02208649f6d3b3
#
_entry.id   97216b9fcd0790d5de02208649f6d3b3
#
_cell.length_a   1.000
_cell.length_b   1.000
_cell.length_c   1.000
_cell.angle_alpha   90.00
_cell.angle_beta   90.00
_cell.angle_gamma   90.00
#
_symmetry.space_group_name_H-M   'P 1'
#
loop_
_entity.id
_entity.type
_entity.pdbx_description
1 polymer ?
#
loop_
_entity_poly.entity_id
_entity_poly.type
_entity_poly.pdbx_seq_one_letter_code
_entity_poly.pdbx_strand_id
1 'polypeptide(L)'
;MKSTMKKLLFFITAIIGMSMIVACSKDDDNNSTSSIVIQSQYAWDNNSGGISSLVANAGKIVRSSASFQEAVGSHKENMAAGKYDEFMQTDFNTYSIIAITSWSKVSKVKSVEVNGNTAYVKISTTPHGIDGYRYGYAVVRVQPQLPTNVSNVVLVEEN
;
A
#
# COMPACT_ATOMS: atom_id res chain seq x y z
N MET A 1 -39.10 31.98 -50.80
CA MET A 1 -38.46 32.77 -49.73
C MET A 1 -37.48 31.87 -49.02
N LYS A 2 -36.21 32.30 -48.92
CA LYS A 2 -35.06 31.52 -48.53
C LYS A 2 -34.97 31.33 -47.02
N SER A 3 -34.93 30.07 -46.54
CA SER A 3 -34.62 29.77 -45.16
C SER A 3 -33.19 29.30 -45.04
N THR A 4 -32.40 30.04 -44.30
CA THR A 4 -30.97 29.82 -44.10
C THR A 4 -30.78 28.91 -42.89
N MET A 5 -30.40 27.66 -43.14
CA MET A 5 -30.01 26.70 -42.09
C MET A 5 -28.62 27.06 -41.55
N LYS A 6 -28.54 27.55 -40.33
CA LYS A 6 -27.27 27.74 -39.62
C LYS A 6 -26.78 26.41 -39.10
N LYS A 7 -25.71 25.89 -39.67
CA LYS A 7 -24.98 24.75 -39.17
C LYS A 7 -24.22 25.12 -37.93
N LEU A 8 -24.61 24.58 -36.79
CA LEU A 8 -23.89 24.70 -35.54
C LEU A 8 -22.77 23.64 -35.54
N LEU A 9 -21.56 24.12 -35.70
CA LEU A 9 -20.36 23.27 -35.68
C LEU A 9 -19.94 23.07 -34.21
N PHE A 10 -20.15 21.89 -33.65
CA PHE A 10 -19.59 21.53 -32.37
C PHE A 10 -18.11 21.16 -32.52
N PHE A 11 -17.24 22.02 -32.05
CA PHE A 11 -15.83 21.68 -31.86
C PHE A 11 -15.70 20.84 -30.59
N ILE A 12 -15.49 19.54 -30.75
CA ILE A 12 -15.04 18.68 -29.66
C ILE A 12 -13.52 18.82 -29.60
N THR A 13 -13.06 19.57 -28.61
CA THR A 13 -11.61 19.66 -28.31
C THR A 13 -11.22 18.42 -27.51
N ALA A 14 -10.73 17.41 -28.19
CA ALA A 14 -10.08 16.27 -27.56
C ALA A 14 -8.72 16.74 -27.01
N ILE A 15 -8.62 16.90 -25.70
CA ILE A 15 -7.34 17.09 -25.02
C ILE A 15 -6.65 15.74 -24.96
N ILE A 16 -5.81 15.49 -25.94
CA ILE A 16 -4.87 14.36 -25.91
C ILE A 16 -3.76 14.74 -24.94
N GLY A 17 -3.83 14.22 -23.72
CA GLY A 17 -2.73 14.26 -22.79
C GLY A 17 -1.55 13.46 -23.36
N MET A 18 -0.57 14.15 -23.89
CA MET A 18 0.74 13.57 -24.26
C MET A 18 1.43 13.15 -22.95
N SER A 19 1.36 11.87 -22.61
CA SER A 19 2.32 11.24 -21.73
C SER A 19 3.66 11.17 -22.45
N MET A 20 4.60 12.03 -22.05
CA MET A 20 5.98 11.94 -22.49
C MET A 20 6.57 10.62 -21.99
N ILE A 21 6.69 9.67 -22.92
CA ILE A 21 7.54 8.51 -22.73
C ILE A 21 8.97 9.03 -22.92
N VAL A 22 9.66 9.27 -21.81
CA VAL A 22 11.11 9.45 -21.84
C VAL A 22 11.71 8.08 -22.11
N ALA A 23 12.05 7.82 -23.36
CA ALA A 23 12.88 6.69 -23.72
C ALA A 23 14.30 6.98 -23.22
N CYS A 24 14.67 6.49 -22.05
CA CYS A 24 16.06 6.38 -21.64
C CYS A 24 16.68 5.17 -22.30
N SER A 25 17.79 5.41 -22.98
CA SER A 25 18.68 4.48 -23.65
C SER A 25 19.17 3.37 -22.71
N LYS A 26 19.39 2.20 -23.32
CA LYS A 26 20.00 1.02 -22.76
C LYS A 26 21.31 1.32 -22.04
N ASP A 27 21.32 1.02 -20.76
CA ASP A 27 22.47 0.45 -20.08
C ASP A 27 21.96 -0.75 -19.28
N ASP A 28 22.62 -1.89 -19.48
CA ASP A 28 22.26 -3.20 -18.94
C ASP A 28 22.58 -3.27 -17.44
N ASP A 29 21.73 -2.67 -16.62
CA ASP A 29 21.63 -2.99 -15.21
C ASP A 29 20.17 -3.34 -14.90
N ASN A 30 19.91 -4.65 -14.79
CA ASN A 30 18.62 -5.25 -14.45
C ASN A 30 18.21 -4.92 -12.99
N ASN A 31 18.17 -3.64 -12.64
CA ASN A 31 17.60 -3.17 -11.38
C ASN A 31 16.42 -2.23 -11.67
N SER A 32 15.38 -2.79 -12.29
CA SER A 32 14.11 -2.10 -12.49
C SER A 32 13.44 -1.90 -11.14
N THR A 33 13.80 -0.82 -10.46
CA THR A 33 13.09 -0.35 -9.27
C THR A 33 11.76 0.21 -9.73
N SER A 34 10.74 -0.64 -9.86
CA SER A 34 9.39 -0.16 -10.08
C SER A 34 8.96 0.68 -8.89
N SER A 35 8.62 1.93 -9.12
CA SER A 35 8.17 2.83 -8.05
C SER A 35 6.84 2.32 -7.50
N ILE A 36 6.87 1.88 -6.24
CA ILE A 36 5.68 1.46 -5.51
C ILE A 36 5.01 2.69 -4.93
N VAL A 37 3.72 2.85 -5.23
CA VAL A 37 2.91 3.97 -4.74
C VAL A 37 2.01 3.48 -3.61
N ILE A 38 2.03 4.18 -2.49
CA ILE A 38 1.09 3.94 -1.39
C ILE A 38 -0.24 4.60 -1.75
N GLN A 39 -1.29 3.78 -1.89
CA GLN A 39 -2.64 4.24 -2.24
C GLN A 39 -3.47 4.57 -1.00
N SER A 40 -3.34 3.76 0.04
CA SER A 40 -3.96 4.01 1.33
C SER A 40 -3.21 3.29 2.43
N GLN A 41 -3.34 3.79 3.65
CA GLN A 41 -2.76 3.17 4.82
C GLN A 41 -3.62 3.45 6.07
N TYR A 42 -3.57 2.53 7.01
CA TYR A 42 -4.19 2.68 8.31
C TYR A 42 -3.28 2.05 9.37
N ALA A 43 -3.04 2.77 10.46
CA ALA A 43 -2.23 2.31 11.57
C ALA A 43 -3.02 2.39 12.87
N TRP A 44 -2.77 1.43 13.77
CA TRP A 44 -3.39 1.38 15.10
C TRP A 44 -2.43 0.75 16.10
N ASP A 45 -2.71 0.91 17.37
CA ASP A 45 -2.03 0.25 18.47
C ASP A 45 -3.02 -0.60 19.28
N ASN A 46 -2.56 -1.71 19.79
CA ASN A 46 -3.36 -2.60 20.61
C ASN A 46 -2.53 -3.20 21.75
N ASN A 47 -3.19 -3.42 22.88
CA ASN A 47 -2.63 -4.08 24.06
C ASN A 47 -2.68 -5.61 23.98
N SER A 48 -3.45 -6.17 23.07
CA SER A 48 -3.64 -7.61 22.93
C SER A 48 -2.78 -8.14 21.78
N GLY A 49 -1.94 -9.10 22.09
CA GLY A 49 -1.04 -9.89 21.25
C GLY A 49 -1.03 -9.69 19.74
N GLY A 50 0.10 -9.97 19.13
CA GLY A 50 0.37 -9.72 17.72
C GLY A 50 -0.68 -10.27 16.75
N ILE A 51 -0.69 -9.76 15.53
CA ILE A 51 -1.39 -10.40 14.41
C ILE A 51 -0.99 -11.87 14.43
N SER A 52 -1.93 -12.78 14.48
CA SER A 52 -1.74 -14.21 14.82
C SER A 52 -0.70 -14.94 13.94
N SER A 53 -0.31 -14.35 12.83
CA SER A 53 0.67 -14.90 11.88
C SER A 53 1.93 -14.02 11.72
N LEU A 54 2.08 -12.93 12.47
CA LEU A 54 3.25 -12.05 12.39
C LEU A 54 4.03 -12.04 13.71
N VAL A 55 5.32 -12.22 13.59
CA VAL A 55 6.27 -11.95 14.67
C VAL A 55 6.44 -10.42 14.76
N ALA A 56 6.71 -9.91 15.96
CA ALA A 56 7.00 -8.49 16.15
C ALA A 56 8.14 -8.00 15.25
N ASN A 57 8.03 -6.75 14.77
CA ASN A 57 8.89 -6.18 13.73
C ASN A 57 8.92 -6.99 12.43
N ALA A 58 7.76 -7.40 11.98
CA ALA A 58 7.58 -8.18 10.77
C ALA A 58 6.51 -7.59 9.87
N GLY A 59 6.55 -7.96 8.60
CA GLY A 59 5.52 -7.67 7.64
C GLY A 59 5.08 -8.92 6.89
N LYS A 60 3.82 -8.95 6.46
CA LYS A 60 3.24 -9.99 5.61
C LYS A 60 2.65 -9.36 4.36
N ILE A 61 3.02 -9.89 3.19
CA ILE A 61 2.41 -9.50 1.94
C ILE A 61 1.10 -10.27 1.76
N VAL A 62 0.04 -9.53 1.55
CA VAL A 62 -1.33 -10.03 1.40
C VAL A 62 -1.77 -9.83 -0.05
N ARG A 63 -2.23 -10.89 -0.69
CA ARG A 63 -2.59 -10.92 -2.12
C ARG A 63 -4.01 -11.43 -2.38
N SER A 64 -4.81 -11.60 -1.33
CA SER A 64 -6.21 -12.01 -1.43
C SER A 64 -6.99 -11.61 -0.19
N SER A 65 -8.31 -11.51 -0.32
CA SER A 65 -9.19 -11.27 0.84
C SER A 65 -9.07 -12.35 1.91
N ALA A 66 -8.88 -13.61 1.51
CA ALA A 66 -8.67 -14.70 2.46
C ALA A 66 -7.36 -14.53 3.26
N SER A 67 -6.25 -14.19 2.59
CA SER A 67 -4.99 -13.92 3.27
C SER A 67 -5.01 -12.63 4.10
N PHE A 68 -5.85 -11.64 3.73
CA PHE A 68 -6.09 -10.46 4.55
C PHE A 68 -6.83 -10.83 5.83
N GLN A 69 -7.90 -11.61 5.73
CA GLN A 69 -8.65 -12.08 6.88
C GLN A 69 -7.77 -12.92 7.82
N GLU A 70 -6.92 -13.79 7.29
CA GLU A 70 -5.96 -14.56 8.08
C GLU A 70 -4.98 -13.65 8.83
N ALA A 71 -4.42 -12.63 8.15
CA ALA A 71 -3.41 -11.76 8.72
C ALA A 71 -3.97 -10.73 9.72
N VAL A 72 -5.18 -10.21 9.50
CA VAL A 72 -5.70 -9.01 10.17
C VAL A 72 -7.06 -9.26 10.85
N GLY A 73 -7.73 -10.38 10.55
CA GLY A 73 -9.11 -10.62 11.00
C GLY A 73 -9.32 -10.59 12.51
N SER A 74 -8.34 -11.05 13.30
CA SER A 74 -8.37 -11.00 14.77
C SER A 74 -8.30 -9.56 15.34
N HIS A 75 -7.95 -8.58 14.50
CA HIS A 75 -7.86 -7.17 14.87
C HIS A 75 -8.99 -6.30 14.32
N LYS A 76 -9.99 -6.92 13.68
CA LYS A 76 -11.11 -6.20 13.06
C LYS A 76 -11.76 -5.20 14.02
N GLU A 77 -11.97 -5.60 15.27
CA GLU A 77 -12.62 -4.78 16.28
C GLU A 77 -11.74 -3.64 16.82
N ASN A 78 -10.43 -3.73 16.59
CA ASN A 78 -9.48 -2.70 17.00
C ASN A 78 -9.27 -1.62 15.92
N MET A 79 -9.76 -1.87 14.71
CA MET A 79 -9.71 -0.91 13.63
C MET A 79 -10.91 0.04 13.70
N ALA A 80 -10.72 1.30 13.29
CA ALA A 80 -11.82 2.24 13.20
C ALA A 80 -12.92 1.70 12.27
N ALA A 81 -14.17 2.06 12.56
CA ALA A 81 -15.34 1.60 11.82
C ALA A 81 -15.16 1.74 10.30
N GLY A 82 -15.41 0.67 9.57
CA GLY A 82 -15.29 0.62 8.11
C GLY A 82 -13.87 0.42 7.56
N LYS A 83 -12.81 0.61 8.36
CA LYS A 83 -11.43 0.47 7.87
C LYS A 83 -11.08 -0.96 7.51
N TYR A 84 -11.49 -1.94 8.31
CA TYR A 84 -11.31 -3.33 7.97
C TYR A 84 -11.96 -3.69 6.63
N ASP A 85 -13.21 -3.27 6.45
CA ASP A 85 -13.98 -3.58 5.24
C ASP A 85 -13.42 -2.85 4.00
N GLU A 86 -12.88 -1.63 4.16
CA GLU A 86 -12.18 -0.89 3.09
C GLU A 86 -10.99 -1.70 2.54
N PHE A 87 -10.16 -2.27 3.41
CA PHE A 87 -9.02 -3.08 2.99
C PHE A 87 -9.43 -4.47 2.52
N MET A 88 -10.48 -5.06 3.11
CA MET A 88 -11.02 -6.35 2.71
C MET A 88 -11.56 -6.35 1.27
N GLN A 89 -12.07 -5.19 0.80
CA GLN A 89 -12.59 -4.99 -0.55
C GLN A 89 -11.51 -4.59 -1.57
N THR A 90 -10.24 -4.73 -1.24
CA THR A 90 -9.14 -4.43 -2.16
C THR A 90 -9.23 -5.30 -3.42
N ASP A 91 -9.08 -4.66 -4.59
CA ASP A 91 -8.86 -5.38 -5.85
C ASP A 91 -7.43 -5.93 -5.90
N PHE A 92 -7.27 -7.18 -5.53
CA PHE A 92 -5.97 -7.85 -5.48
C PHE A 92 -5.37 -8.19 -6.86
N ASN A 93 -6.05 -7.87 -7.97
CA ASN A 93 -5.44 -7.92 -9.30
C ASN A 93 -4.60 -6.67 -9.59
N THR A 94 -4.93 -5.55 -8.94
CA THR A 94 -4.28 -4.25 -9.13
C THR A 94 -3.34 -3.90 -7.98
N TYR A 95 -3.68 -4.32 -6.76
CA TYR A 95 -3.01 -3.91 -5.52
C TYR A 95 -2.48 -5.10 -4.74
N SER A 96 -1.48 -4.83 -3.92
CA SER A 96 -1.13 -5.68 -2.78
C SER A 96 -1.36 -4.92 -1.47
N ILE A 97 -1.58 -5.65 -0.39
CA ILE A 97 -1.54 -5.09 0.95
C ILE A 97 -0.29 -5.63 1.65
N ILE A 98 0.36 -4.79 2.45
CA ILE A 98 1.38 -5.20 3.41
C ILE A 98 0.81 -4.98 4.80
N ALA A 99 0.68 -6.04 5.57
CA ALA A 99 0.33 -6.00 6.99
C ALA A 99 1.61 -5.95 7.81
N ILE A 100 1.68 -5.05 8.78
CA ILE A 100 2.89 -4.72 9.53
C ILE A 100 2.61 -4.85 11.04
N THR A 101 3.57 -5.44 11.75
CA THR A 101 3.64 -5.41 13.22
C THR A 101 4.98 -4.84 13.66
N SER A 102 4.98 -3.88 14.57
CA SER A 102 6.19 -3.25 15.12
C SER A 102 6.13 -3.24 16.65
N TRP A 103 7.31 -3.26 17.30
CA TRP A 103 7.44 -2.99 18.74
C TRP A 103 7.13 -1.55 19.12
N SER A 104 7.21 -0.64 18.16
CA SER A 104 6.91 0.78 18.35
C SER A 104 5.55 1.09 17.71
N LYS A 105 4.89 2.15 18.18
CA LYS A 105 3.68 2.65 17.56
C LYS A 105 3.99 3.12 16.13
N VAL A 106 3.38 2.48 15.13
CA VAL A 106 3.49 2.93 13.75
C VAL A 106 2.59 4.15 13.54
N SER A 107 3.19 5.27 13.21
CA SER A 107 2.44 6.49 12.91
C SER A 107 2.14 6.64 11.41
N LYS A 108 3.08 6.19 10.56
CA LYS A 108 2.94 6.28 9.10
C LYS A 108 3.88 5.31 8.40
N VAL A 109 3.45 4.76 7.27
CA VAL A 109 4.32 4.13 6.27
C VAL A 109 4.76 5.23 5.30
N LYS A 110 6.06 5.46 5.17
CA LYS A 110 6.65 6.54 4.35
C LYS A 110 6.84 6.10 2.90
N SER A 111 7.44 4.92 2.70
CA SER A 111 7.66 4.36 1.38
C SER A 111 7.72 2.83 1.42
N VAL A 112 7.55 2.25 0.25
CA VAL A 112 7.78 0.82 -0.02
C VAL A 112 8.68 0.73 -1.24
N GLU A 113 9.79 0.02 -1.10
CA GLU A 113 10.76 -0.23 -2.16
C GLU A 113 10.94 -1.73 -2.32
N VAL A 114 11.06 -2.22 -3.55
CA VAL A 114 11.29 -3.64 -3.82
C VAL A 114 12.67 -3.83 -4.40
N ASN A 115 13.41 -4.76 -3.79
CA ASN A 115 14.71 -5.21 -4.31
C ASN A 115 14.74 -6.74 -4.26
N GLY A 116 14.83 -7.36 -5.43
CA GLY A 116 14.78 -8.81 -5.57
C GLY A 116 13.48 -9.40 -5.07
N ASN A 117 13.54 -10.23 -4.03
CA ASN A 117 12.39 -10.88 -3.40
C ASN A 117 11.93 -10.19 -2.10
N THR A 118 12.43 -9.00 -1.81
CA THR A 118 12.22 -8.30 -0.55
C THR A 118 11.57 -6.93 -0.77
N ALA A 119 10.50 -6.67 -0.01
CA ALA A 119 9.90 -5.35 0.14
C ALA A 119 10.50 -4.67 1.38
N TYR A 120 11.15 -3.54 1.19
CA TYR A 120 11.65 -2.66 2.24
C TYR A 120 10.59 -1.61 2.53
N VAL A 121 10.07 -1.62 3.75
CA VAL A 121 8.99 -0.73 4.17
C VAL A 121 9.54 0.27 5.17
N LYS A 122 9.66 1.52 4.77
CA LYS A 122 10.08 2.60 5.67
C LYS A 122 8.89 3.08 6.48
N ILE A 123 9.02 3.00 7.80
CA ILE A 123 7.96 3.39 8.75
C ILE A 123 8.45 4.50 9.67
N SER A 124 7.56 5.42 9.97
CA SER A 124 7.75 6.37 11.08
C SER A 124 7.11 5.78 12.31
N THR A 125 7.86 5.73 13.40
CA THR A 125 7.40 5.18 14.67
C THR A 125 7.49 6.21 15.78
N THR A 126 6.72 5.99 16.84
CA THR A 126 6.85 6.69 18.11
C THR A 126 6.99 5.67 19.22
N PRO A 127 7.86 5.89 20.20
CA PRO A 127 7.97 5.01 21.36
C PRO A 127 6.61 4.87 22.05
N HIS A 128 6.29 3.67 22.51
CA HIS A 128 5.21 3.50 23.45
C HIS A 128 5.59 4.14 24.79
N GLY A 129 4.63 4.78 25.46
CA GLY A 129 4.84 5.25 26.84
C GLY A 129 5.11 4.07 27.78
N ILE A 130 5.52 4.38 29.01
CA ILE A 130 6.05 3.43 30.03
C ILE A 130 5.04 2.33 30.44
N ASP A 131 3.78 2.43 30.04
CA ASP A 131 2.67 1.62 30.57
C ASP A 131 2.40 0.34 29.76
N GLY A 132 3.40 -0.49 29.51
CA GLY A 132 3.19 -1.87 29.07
C GLY A 132 3.57 -2.16 27.62
N TYR A 133 3.74 -3.44 27.32
CA TYR A 133 4.07 -3.95 26.01
C TYR A 133 2.89 -3.74 25.05
N ARG A 134 3.00 -2.80 24.15
CA ARG A 134 2.04 -2.56 23.07
C ARG A 134 2.71 -2.82 21.75
N TYR A 135 1.96 -3.35 20.80
CA TYR A 135 2.41 -3.47 19.43
C TYR A 135 1.75 -2.38 18.59
N GLY A 136 2.53 -1.80 17.70
CA GLY A 136 2.03 -0.98 16.62
C GLY A 136 1.70 -1.85 15.42
N TYR A 137 0.56 -1.60 14.80
CA TYR A 137 0.09 -2.29 13.61
C TYR A 137 -0.14 -1.29 12.49
N ALA A 138 0.07 -1.73 11.26
CA ALA A 138 -0.38 -0.98 10.11
C ALA A 138 -0.75 -1.93 8.96
N VAL A 139 -1.65 -1.46 8.12
CA VAL A 139 -1.92 -2.03 6.81
C VAL A 139 -1.69 -0.94 5.77
N VAL A 140 -1.02 -1.30 4.69
CA VAL A 140 -0.74 -0.39 3.59
C VAL A 140 -1.10 -1.06 2.27
N ARG A 141 -1.93 -0.38 1.46
CA ARG A 141 -2.27 -0.81 0.11
C ARG A 141 -1.35 -0.12 -0.88
N VAL A 142 -0.70 -0.90 -1.71
CA VAL A 142 0.31 -0.44 -2.66
C VAL A 142 -0.03 -0.80 -4.09
N GLN A 143 0.44 0.01 -5.03
CA GLN A 143 0.31 -0.15 -6.47
C GLN A 143 1.64 0.13 -7.15
N PRO A 144 2.03 -0.62 -8.22
CA PRO A 144 1.32 -1.81 -8.73
C PRO A 144 1.31 -2.97 -7.73
N GLN A 145 0.55 -4.01 -8.04
CA GLN A 145 0.61 -5.26 -7.28
C GLN A 145 2.07 -5.72 -7.17
N LEU A 146 2.49 -6.09 -5.97
CA LEU A 146 3.84 -6.59 -5.75
C LEU A 146 4.07 -7.90 -6.51
N PRO A 147 5.21 -8.06 -7.20
CA PRO A 147 5.55 -9.29 -7.91
C PRO A 147 5.42 -10.53 -7.03
N THR A 148 5.02 -11.65 -7.60
CA THR A 148 4.76 -12.89 -6.85
C THR A 148 6.00 -13.47 -6.17
N ASN A 149 7.19 -13.20 -6.71
CA ASN A 149 8.47 -13.58 -6.13
C ASN A 149 8.84 -12.77 -4.88
N VAL A 150 8.21 -11.60 -4.65
CA VAL A 150 8.44 -10.81 -3.43
C VAL A 150 7.71 -11.52 -2.28
N SER A 151 8.48 -12.07 -1.37
CA SER A 151 7.97 -12.87 -0.24
C SER A 151 8.43 -12.35 1.13
N ASN A 152 9.49 -11.56 1.15
CA ASN A 152 10.06 -11.02 2.37
C ASN A 152 9.65 -9.55 2.57
N VAL A 153 9.47 -9.16 3.82
CA VAL A 153 9.25 -7.78 4.22
C VAL A 153 10.27 -7.40 5.27
N VAL A 154 10.98 -6.31 5.04
CA VAL A 154 11.92 -5.73 6.00
C VAL A 154 11.41 -4.36 6.40
N LEU A 155 11.23 -4.12 7.70
CA LEU A 155 10.84 -2.83 8.23
C LEU A 155 12.08 -1.98 8.50
N VAL A 156 12.07 -0.75 8.01
CA VAL A 156 13.11 0.24 8.24
C VAL A 156 12.48 1.38 9.04
N GLU A 157 12.85 1.50 10.30
CA GLU A 157 12.36 2.58 11.16
C GLU A 157 13.14 3.86 10.86
N GLU A 158 12.43 4.93 10.59
CA GLU A 158 12.97 6.29 10.44
C GLU A 158 12.34 7.18 11.51
N ASN A 159 13.15 7.65 12.40
CA ASN A 159 12.78 8.59 13.46
C ASN A 159 12.65 10.01 12.93
#